data_fe6cad5ba6cb01fa4545b75065205982
#
_entry.id   fe6cad5ba6cb01fa4545b75065205982
#
_cell.length_a   1.000
_cell.length_b   1.000
_cell.length_c   1.000
_cell.angle_alpha   90.00
_cell.angle_beta   90.00
_cell.angle_gamma   90.00
#
_symmetry.space_group_name_H-M   'P 1'
#
loop_
_entity.id
_entity.type
_entity.pdbx_description
1 polymer ?
#
loop_
_entity_poly.entity_id
_entity_poly.type
_entity_poly.pdbx_seq_one_letter_code
_entity_poly.pdbx_strand_id
1 'polypeptide(L)'
;MPPYVAVSSGELRNDVPALSPAEQTSIRPMASERLAEFAQGRMHARAALAQLGLASACIAVATDRSPVWPEGFVGSISHVPADPARKRPGQVIAVAARTTDCSGLGVDLERTDRLLPEHWSVFMTERELHFIAMLCVTQRNAFAHGLWSAKEAVMKALCRALDPHDIEVSACQDEGTFSAECCICGVGRLLLRIRLNGWLGHAEGWVLALATVQSTLPPGLVAPAPEPGNQPG
;
A
#
# COMPACT_ATOMS: atom_id res chain seq x y z
N MET A 1 -7.62 10.00 -8.74
CA MET A 1 -7.25 9.89 -7.30
C MET A 1 -8.11 10.86 -6.51
N PRO A 2 -8.59 10.50 -5.29
CA PRO A 2 -9.45 11.36 -4.50
C PRO A 2 -8.74 12.66 -4.09
N PRO A 3 -9.42 13.81 -4.10
CA PRO A 3 -8.82 15.11 -3.80
C PRO A 3 -8.39 15.28 -2.33
N TYR A 4 -8.91 14.44 -1.43
CA TYR A 4 -8.56 14.45 0.00
C TYR A 4 -7.30 13.65 0.32
N VAL A 5 -6.73 12.93 -0.64
CA VAL A 5 -5.51 12.14 -0.45
C VAL A 5 -4.29 13.00 -0.78
N ALA A 6 -3.46 13.26 0.22
CA ALA A 6 -2.16 13.88 0.04
C ALA A 6 -1.13 12.82 -0.40
N VAL A 7 -0.25 13.21 -1.32
CA VAL A 7 0.75 12.31 -1.91
C VAL A 7 2.12 12.96 -1.89
N SER A 8 3.12 12.16 -1.56
CA SER A 8 4.52 12.53 -1.75
C SER A 8 5.29 11.32 -2.30
N SER A 9 6.07 11.54 -3.33
CA SER A 9 6.85 10.48 -3.98
C SER A 9 8.19 11.00 -4.47
N GLY A 10 9.11 10.09 -4.72
CA GLY A 10 10.41 10.44 -5.28
C GLY A 10 11.25 9.21 -5.60
N GLU A 11 12.41 9.46 -6.19
CA GLU A 11 13.39 8.43 -6.46
C GLU A 11 14.09 8.01 -5.16
N LEU A 12 14.22 6.70 -4.95
CA LEU A 12 15.01 6.16 -3.84
C LEU A 12 16.50 6.43 -4.06
N ARG A 13 17.10 7.08 -3.09
CA ARG A 13 18.52 7.43 -3.05
C ARG A 13 19.24 6.61 -1.99
N ASN A 14 20.57 6.57 -2.06
CA ASN A 14 21.37 5.88 -1.05
C ASN A 14 21.60 6.71 0.23
N ASP A 15 21.12 7.95 0.28
CA ASP A 15 21.18 8.78 1.48
C ASP A 15 20.08 8.40 2.48
N VAL A 16 20.38 8.59 3.75
CA VAL A 16 19.44 8.34 4.85
C VAL A 16 18.98 9.69 5.39
N PRO A 17 17.75 10.14 5.04
CA PRO A 17 17.18 11.36 5.60
C PRO A 17 17.05 11.29 7.13
N ALA A 18 17.03 12.45 7.76
CA ALA A 18 16.88 12.54 9.22
C ALA A 18 15.58 11.88 9.69
N LEU A 19 15.72 10.98 10.63
CA LEU A 19 14.63 10.31 11.33
C LEU A 19 14.37 10.99 12.67
N SER A 20 13.11 11.05 13.09
CA SER A 20 12.76 11.50 14.43
C SER A 20 13.28 10.53 15.50
N PRO A 21 13.46 10.96 16.78
CA PRO A 21 13.92 10.06 17.83
C PRO A 21 13.09 8.76 17.96
N ALA A 22 11.77 8.86 17.86
CA ALA A 22 10.90 7.68 17.95
C ALA A 22 10.99 6.77 16.71
N GLU A 23 11.27 7.31 15.51
CA GLU A 23 11.56 6.50 14.32
C GLU A 23 12.91 5.79 14.45
N GLN A 24 13.92 6.45 15.06
CA GLN A 24 15.24 5.87 15.32
C GLN A 24 15.19 4.69 16.30
N THR A 25 14.39 4.78 17.37
CA THR A 25 14.23 3.68 18.33
C THR A 25 13.60 2.43 17.71
N SER A 26 12.92 2.58 16.60
CA SER A 26 12.29 1.47 15.86
C SER A 26 13.24 0.77 14.89
N ILE A 27 14.48 1.30 14.72
CA ILE A 27 15.47 0.72 13.80
C ILE A 27 16.10 -0.49 14.46
N ARG A 28 15.93 -1.66 13.85
CA ARG A 28 16.73 -2.85 14.14
C ARG A 28 17.93 -2.91 13.22
N PRO A 29 18.99 -3.66 13.54
CA PRO A 29 20.09 -3.89 12.60
C PRO A 29 19.56 -4.36 11.25
N MET A 30 19.84 -3.60 10.19
CA MET A 30 19.42 -3.88 8.81
C MET A 30 20.48 -3.41 7.82
N ALA A 31 20.43 -3.90 6.59
CA ALA A 31 21.29 -3.46 5.52
C ALA A 31 21.12 -1.95 5.24
N SER A 32 22.16 -1.30 4.74
CA SER A 32 22.16 0.14 4.46
C SER A 32 21.06 0.56 3.46
N GLU A 33 20.86 -0.25 2.43
CA GLU A 33 19.80 -0.01 1.45
C GLU A 33 18.42 -0.03 2.11
N ARG A 34 18.17 -0.99 3.01
CA ARG A 34 16.89 -1.10 3.72
C ARG A 34 16.67 0.07 4.67
N LEU A 35 17.75 0.58 5.29
CA LEU A 35 17.67 1.77 6.14
C LEU A 35 17.34 3.02 5.30
N ALA A 36 17.92 3.15 4.12
CA ALA A 36 17.61 4.24 3.19
C ALA A 36 16.15 4.19 2.73
N GLU A 37 15.65 3.02 2.33
CA GLU A 37 14.24 2.79 1.99
C GLU A 37 13.30 3.19 3.13
N PHE A 38 13.61 2.75 4.35
CA PHE A 38 12.84 3.08 5.54
C PHE A 38 12.82 4.59 5.81
N ALA A 39 13.97 5.24 5.82
CA ALA A 39 14.10 6.65 6.14
C ALA A 39 13.42 7.53 5.07
N GLN A 40 13.56 7.21 3.80
CA GLN A 40 12.92 7.93 2.71
C GLN A 40 11.39 7.71 2.72
N GLY A 41 10.92 6.49 3.00
CA GLY A 41 9.51 6.23 3.22
C GLY A 41 8.91 7.13 4.31
N ARG A 42 9.62 7.31 5.43
CA ARG A 42 9.19 8.20 6.53
C ARG A 42 9.25 9.67 6.14
N MET A 43 10.27 10.08 5.40
CA MET A 43 10.38 11.45 4.87
C MET A 43 9.18 11.79 3.98
N HIS A 44 8.85 10.93 3.02
CA HIS A 44 7.70 11.13 2.13
C HIS A 44 6.36 11.08 2.88
N ALA A 45 6.23 10.19 3.87
CA ALA A 45 5.03 10.13 4.70
C ALA A 45 4.81 11.43 5.52
N ARG A 46 5.88 11.99 6.10
CA ARG A 46 5.81 13.31 6.74
C ARG A 46 5.47 14.43 5.76
N ALA A 47 6.03 14.38 4.54
CA ALA A 47 5.71 15.37 3.51
C ALA A 47 4.23 15.30 3.06
N ALA A 48 3.64 14.10 2.99
CA ALA A 48 2.21 13.94 2.72
C ALA A 48 1.36 14.49 3.88
N LEU A 49 1.72 14.21 5.14
CA LEU A 49 1.03 14.76 6.31
C LEU A 49 1.13 16.29 6.40
N ALA A 50 2.27 16.85 6.01
CA ALA A 50 2.45 18.32 5.98
C ALA A 50 1.48 19.02 5.01
N GLN A 51 1.14 18.39 3.87
CA GLN A 51 0.12 18.89 2.93
C GLN A 51 -1.28 18.92 3.57
N LEU A 52 -1.53 18.09 4.58
CA LEU A 52 -2.77 18.06 5.36
C LEU A 52 -2.73 18.96 6.61
N GLY A 53 -1.67 19.77 6.74
CA GLY A 53 -1.50 20.73 7.84
C GLY A 53 -0.76 20.17 9.08
N LEU A 54 -0.23 18.96 9.04
CA LEU A 54 0.55 18.37 10.13
C LEU A 54 2.06 18.47 9.83
N ALA A 55 2.67 19.62 10.14
CA ALA A 55 4.07 19.92 9.80
C ALA A 55 5.10 19.10 10.60
N SER A 56 4.78 18.69 11.83
CA SER A 56 5.68 17.94 12.72
C SER A 56 5.09 16.60 13.06
N ALA A 57 5.22 15.64 12.14
CA ALA A 57 4.75 14.29 12.34
C ALA A 57 5.92 13.34 12.67
N CYS A 58 5.63 12.35 13.51
CA CYS A 58 6.48 11.19 13.72
C CYS A 58 5.69 9.95 13.35
N ILE A 59 6.31 9.04 12.61
CA ILE A 59 5.67 7.81 12.14
C ILE A 59 6.48 6.61 12.66
N ALA A 60 6.13 6.19 13.87
CA ALA A 60 6.75 5.06 14.53
C ALA A 60 6.48 3.74 13.78
N VAL A 61 7.06 2.65 14.27
CA VAL A 61 6.85 1.30 13.75
C VAL A 61 6.13 0.47 14.80
N ALA A 62 5.06 -0.17 14.39
CA ALA A 62 4.33 -1.11 15.24
C ALA A 62 5.06 -2.47 15.34
N THR A 63 4.58 -3.34 16.21
CA THR A 63 5.14 -4.68 16.43
C THR A 63 5.08 -5.55 15.18
N ASP A 64 4.08 -5.38 14.35
CA ASP A 64 3.88 -6.05 13.04
C ASP A 64 4.66 -5.37 11.90
N ARG A 65 5.47 -4.33 12.19
CA ARG A 65 6.25 -3.51 11.27
C ARG A 65 5.44 -2.51 10.45
N SER A 66 4.16 -2.39 10.64
CA SER A 66 3.35 -1.37 9.98
C SER A 66 3.69 0.04 10.51
N PRO A 67 3.47 1.10 9.71
CA PRO A 67 3.62 2.47 10.18
C PRO A 67 2.50 2.84 11.15
N VAL A 68 2.85 3.48 12.27
CA VAL A 68 1.90 4.07 13.22
C VAL A 68 1.65 5.52 12.81
N TRP A 69 0.47 5.78 12.26
CA TRP A 69 0.08 7.11 11.82
C TRP A 69 -0.37 7.96 13.00
N PRO A 70 -0.16 9.29 12.96
CA PRO A 70 -0.65 10.20 14.00
C PRO A 70 -2.17 10.13 14.14
N GLU A 71 -2.67 10.43 15.35
CA GLU A 71 -4.11 10.49 15.60
C GLU A 71 -4.83 11.43 14.61
N GLY A 72 -5.98 11.01 14.12
CA GLY A 72 -6.75 11.72 13.10
C GLY A 72 -6.26 11.53 11.65
N PHE A 73 -5.25 10.71 11.42
CA PHE A 73 -4.71 10.44 10.09
C PHE A 73 -4.59 8.94 9.81
N VAL A 74 -4.72 8.59 8.54
CA VAL A 74 -4.40 7.28 7.96
C VAL A 74 -3.44 7.48 6.80
N GLY A 75 -2.70 6.42 6.45
CA GLY A 75 -1.83 6.50 5.30
C GLY A 75 -1.17 5.17 4.95
N SER A 76 -0.34 5.21 3.92
CA SER A 76 0.38 4.04 3.44
C SER A 76 1.68 4.45 2.77
N ILE A 77 2.66 3.55 2.78
CA ILE A 77 3.96 3.73 2.15
C ILE A 77 4.22 2.51 1.27
N SER A 78 4.68 2.76 0.05
CA SER A 78 5.21 1.71 -0.82
C SER A 78 6.53 2.15 -1.45
N HIS A 79 7.38 1.20 -1.76
CA HIS A 79 8.64 1.44 -2.42
C HIS A 79 9.05 0.26 -3.28
N VAL A 80 9.74 0.56 -4.36
CA VAL A 80 10.38 -0.44 -5.23
C VAL A 80 11.87 -0.16 -5.23
N PRO A 81 12.71 -1.13 -4.85
CA PRO A 81 14.18 -0.93 -4.83
C PRO A 81 14.73 -0.68 -6.23
N ALA A 82 15.91 -0.06 -6.28
CA ALA A 82 16.64 0.11 -7.52
C ALA A 82 16.97 -1.26 -8.17
N ASP A 83 17.07 -1.27 -9.48
CA ASP A 83 17.59 -2.41 -10.25
C ASP A 83 18.87 -1.96 -10.98
N PRO A 84 20.04 -2.11 -10.35
CA PRO A 84 21.31 -1.68 -10.93
C PRO A 84 21.64 -2.43 -12.22
N ALA A 85 21.23 -3.70 -12.34
CA ALA A 85 21.50 -4.52 -13.52
C ALA A 85 20.80 -3.95 -14.77
N ARG A 86 19.62 -3.35 -14.59
CA ARG A 86 18.85 -2.71 -15.67
C ARG A 86 18.98 -1.18 -15.66
N LYS A 87 19.85 -0.62 -14.80
CA LYS A 87 20.05 0.83 -14.61
C LYS A 87 18.71 1.57 -14.31
N ARG A 88 17.85 0.96 -13.51
CA ARG A 88 16.56 1.54 -13.13
C ARG A 88 16.62 2.06 -11.71
N PRO A 89 16.23 3.33 -11.47
CA PRO A 89 16.15 3.87 -10.12
C PRO A 89 15.07 3.18 -9.30
N GLY A 90 15.25 3.14 -8.00
CA GLY A 90 14.18 2.81 -7.08
C GLY A 90 13.19 3.96 -6.96
N GLN A 91 12.00 3.66 -6.48
CA GLN A 91 10.95 4.66 -6.25
C GLN A 91 10.31 4.46 -4.89
N VAL A 92 9.87 5.55 -4.30
CA VAL A 92 9.11 5.56 -3.05
C VAL A 92 7.89 6.45 -3.20
N ILE A 93 6.79 6.04 -2.60
CA ILE A 93 5.56 6.80 -2.52
C ILE A 93 4.97 6.67 -1.12
N ALA A 94 4.44 7.75 -0.61
CA ALA A 94 3.64 7.77 0.60
C ALA A 94 2.35 8.57 0.34
N VAL A 95 1.26 8.10 0.92
CA VAL A 95 -0.04 8.73 0.87
C VAL A 95 -0.56 8.92 2.29
N ALA A 96 -1.33 10.01 2.50
CA ALA A 96 -2.00 10.28 3.76
C ALA A 96 -3.38 10.90 3.53
N ALA A 97 -4.29 10.68 4.46
CA ALA A 97 -5.62 11.29 4.49
C ALA A 97 -6.05 11.50 5.95
N ARG A 98 -7.08 12.33 6.16
CA ARG A 98 -7.72 12.45 7.47
C ARG A 98 -8.68 11.29 7.70
N THR A 99 -8.80 10.84 8.95
CA THR A 99 -9.77 9.79 9.33
C THR A 99 -11.21 10.20 9.12
N THR A 100 -11.49 11.50 9.00
CA THR A 100 -12.80 12.04 8.63
C THR A 100 -13.18 11.76 7.17
N ASP A 101 -12.19 11.57 6.30
CA ASP A 101 -12.40 11.37 4.85
C ASP A 101 -12.41 9.89 4.48
N CYS A 102 -11.58 9.08 5.13
CA CYS A 102 -11.57 7.63 4.99
C CYS A 102 -10.99 6.97 6.24
N SER A 103 -11.43 5.74 6.54
CA SER A 103 -10.98 4.99 7.73
C SER A 103 -9.77 4.11 7.46
N GLY A 104 -9.37 3.93 6.20
CA GLY A 104 -8.18 3.19 5.81
C GLY A 104 -7.70 3.61 4.43
N LEU A 105 -6.39 3.59 4.25
CA LEU A 105 -5.72 4.03 3.03
C LEU A 105 -4.54 3.11 2.74
N GLY A 106 -4.48 2.57 1.53
CA GLY A 106 -3.40 1.72 1.07
C GLY A 106 -2.88 2.17 -0.29
N VAL A 107 -1.56 2.18 -0.44
CA VAL A 107 -0.90 2.42 -1.72
C VAL A 107 0.07 1.31 -2.01
N ASP A 108 0.13 0.90 -3.25
CA ASP A 108 1.16 0.00 -3.74
C ASP A 108 1.71 0.46 -5.08
N LEU A 109 3.03 0.32 -5.22
CA LEU A 109 3.80 0.68 -6.40
C LEU A 109 4.61 -0.53 -6.84
N GLU A 110 4.46 -0.90 -8.12
CA GLU A 110 5.13 -2.07 -8.68
C GLU A 110 5.76 -1.76 -10.04
N ARG A 111 6.76 -2.56 -10.42
CA ARG A 111 7.27 -2.59 -11.80
C ARG A 111 6.55 -3.64 -12.62
N THR A 112 6.23 -3.31 -13.87
CA THR A 112 5.51 -4.21 -14.78
C THR A 112 6.37 -5.34 -15.38
N ASP A 113 7.60 -5.52 -14.93
CA ASP A 113 8.54 -6.55 -15.40
C ASP A 113 8.95 -7.58 -14.32
N ARG A 114 8.29 -7.57 -13.15
CA ARG A 114 8.64 -8.44 -12.02
C ARG A 114 7.82 -9.71 -11.91
N LEU A 115 6.56 -9.68 -12.36
CA LEU A 115 5.67 -10.84 -12.29
C LEU A 115 5.73 -11.61 -13.60
N LEU A 116 6.11 -12.87 -13.52
CA LEU A 116 6.07 -13.78 -14.64
C LEU A 116 4.73 -14.52 -14.69
N PRO A 117 4.26 -14.98 -15.87
CA PRO A 117 2.98 -15.68 -16.00
C PRO A 117 2.82 -16.90 -15.09
N GLU A 118 3.89 -17.62 -14.80
CA GLU A 118 3.91 -18.76 -13.88
C GLU A 118 3.60 -18.39 -12.43
N HIS A 119 3.72 -17.13 -12.04
CA HIS A 119 3.40 -16.64 -10.70
C HIS A 119 1.92 -16.24 -10.53
N TRP A 120 1.17 -16.09 -11.63
CA TRP A 120 -0.19 -15.52 -11.56
C TRP A 120 -1.14 -16.37 -10.72
N SER A 121 -1.04 -17.69 -10.81
CA SER A 121 -1.86 -18.59 -10.00
C SER A 121 -1.59 -18.50 -8.49
N VAL A 122 -0.49 -17.87 -8.06
CA VAL A 122 -0.16 -17.71 -6.64
C VAL A 122 -1.00 -16.63 -5.96
N PHE A 123 -1.52 -15.68 -6.75
CA PHE A 123 -2.25 -14.54 -6.17
C PHE A 123 -3.58 -14.23 -6.87
N MET A 124 -3.86 -14.81 -8.03
CA MET A 124 -5.11 -14.58 -8.76
C MET A 124 -6.18 -15.60 -8.37
N THR A 125 -7.41 -15.12 -8.23
CA THR A 125 -8.58 -15.98 -8.14
C THR A 125 -8.85 -16.71 -9.47
N GLU A 126 -9.64 -17.76 -9.46
CA GLU A 126 -10.04 -18.47 -10.70
C GLU A 126 -10.75 -17.53 -11.71
N ARG A 127 -11.55 -16.58 -11.21
CA ARG A 127 -12.23 -15.59 -12.07
C ARG A 127 -11.25 -14.64 -12.72
N GLU A 128 -10.25 -14.15 -11.96
CA GLU A 128 -9.20 -13.28 -12.49
C GLU A 128 -8.33 -14.01 -13.52
N LEU A 129 -7.98 -15.29 -13.26
CA LEU A 129 -7.25 -16.14 -14.22
C LEU A 129 -8.07 -16.37 -15.49
N HIS A 130 -9.37 -16.61 -15.37
CA HIS A 130 -10.25 -16.74 -16.53
C HIS A 130 -10.32 -15.44 -17.32
N PHE A 131 -10.47 -14.31 -16.64
CA PHE A 131 -10.54 -12.99 -17.29
C PHE A 131 -9.24 -12.66 -18.04
N ILE A 132 -8.07 -12.84 -17.40
CA ILE A 132 -6.77 -12.56 -18.05
C ILE A 132 -6.52 -13.44 -19.27
N ALA A 133 -7.04 -14.67 -19.27
CA ALA A 133 -6.95 -15.56 -20.43
C ALA A 133 -7.68 -15.04 -21.66
N MET A 134 -8.73 -14.24 -21.47
CA MET A 134 -9.51 -13.61 -22.55
C MET A 134 -8.84 -12.33 -23.08
N LEU A 135 -7.91 -11.73 -22.35
CA LEU A 135 -7.20 -10.53 -22.81
C LEU A 135 -6.21 -10.85 -23.92
N CYS A 136 -5.92 -9.87 -24.78
CA CYS A 136 -4.82 -9.99 -25.72
C CYS A 136 -3.47 -10.10 -24.99
N VAL A 137 -2.50 -10.79 -25.59
CA VAL A 137 -1.22 -11.10 -24.94
C VAL A 137 -0.50 -9.85 -24.44
N THR A 138 -0.59 -8.75 -25.18
CA THR A 138 0.05 -7.47 -24.83
C THR A 138 -0.54 -6.79 -23.59
N GLN A 139 -1.79 -7.09 -23.25
CA GLN A 139 -2.50 -6.53 -22.10
C GLN A 139 -2.31 -7.35 -20.83
N ARG A 140 -2.06 -8.66 -20.96
CA ARG A 140 -2.03 -9.60 -19.83
C ARG A 140 -1.05 -9.20 -18.75
N ASN A 141 0.16 -8.82 -19.14
CA ASN A 141 1.22 -8.49 -18.19
C ASN A 141 0.87 -7.23 -17.37
N ALA A 142 0.43 -6.16 -18.03
CA ALA A 142 0.01 -4.94 -17.35
C ALA A 142 -1.18 -5.20 -16.41
N PHE A 143 -2.14 -6.01 -16.85
CA PHE A 143 -3.30 -6.39 -16.04
C PHE A 143 -2.89 -7.21 -14.80
N ALA A 144 -1.99 -8.18 -14.94
CA ALA A 144 -1.48 -8.99 -13.84
C ALA A 144 -0.81 -8.14 -12.76
N HIS A 145 0.06 -7.20 -13.16
CA HIS A 145 0.69 -6.27 -12.23
C HIS A 145 -0.31 -5.32 -11.58
N GLY A 146 -1.32 -4.87 -12.33
CA GLY A 146 -2.42 -4.08 -11.81
C GLY A 146 -3.20 -4.81 -10.72
N LEU A 147 -3.55 -6.08 -10.95
CA LEU A 147 -4.24 -6.92 -9.96
C LEU A 147 -3.41 -7.12 -8.70
N TRP A 148 -2.13 -7.46 -8.85
CA TRP A 148 -1.24 -7.64 -7.71
C TRP A 148 -1.14 -6.37 -6.87
N SER A 149 -0.83 -5.24 -7.51
CA SER A 149 -0.70 -3.96 -6.82
C SER A 149 -2.02 -3.53 -6.17
N ALA A 150 -3.18 -3.80 -6.80
CA ALA A 150 -4.49 -3.52 -6.21
C ALA A 150 -4.74 -4.36 -4.94
N LYS A 151 -4.38 -5.66 -4.94
CA LYS A 151 -4.52 -6.54 -3.77
C LYS A 151 -3.62 -6.10 -2.62
N GLU A 152 -2.36 -5.76 -2.90
CA GLU A 152 -1.42 -5.20 -1.91
C GLU A 152 -1.95 -3.88 -1.32
N ALA A 153 -2.48 -2.98 -2.15
CA ALA A 153 -3.08 -1.73 -1.69
C ALA A 153 -4.31 -2.00 -0.79
N VAL A 154 -5.14 -2.99 -1.13
CA VAL A 154 -6.29 -3.40 -0.30
C VAL A 154 -5.83 -3.93 1.06
N MET A 155 -4.84 -4.82 1.10
CA MET A 155 -4.31 -5.36 2.36
C MET A 155 -3.74 -4.25 3.25
N LYS A 156 -3.01 -3.30 2.65
CA LYS A 156 -2.48 -2.13 3.37
C LYS A 156 -3.60 -1.22 3.87
N ALA A 157 -4.66 -0.98 3.09
CA ALA A 157 -5.80 -0.16 3.50
C ALA A 157 -6.58 -0.77 4.67
N LEU A 158 -6.65 -2.10 4.74
CA LEU A 158 -7.30 -2.84 5.82
C LEU A 158 -6.38 -3.09 7.02
N CYS A 159 -5.09 -2.76 6.91
CA CYS A 159 -4.06 -3.11 7.89
C CYS A 159 -4.08 -4.61 8.23
N ARG A 160 -4.29 -5.46 7.23
CA ARG A 160 -4.41 -6.93 7.41
C ARG A 160 -3.62 -7.67 6.33
N ALA A 161 -2.86 -8.67 6.77
CA ALA A 161 -2.36 -9.69 5.87
C ALA A 161 -3.51 -10.64 5.53
N LEU A 162 -3.93 -10.66 4.26
CA LEU A 162 -4.96 -11.54 3.74
C LEU A 162 -4.33 -12.48 2.70
N ASP A 163 -4.93 -13.64 2.51
CA ASP A 163 -4.60 -14.45 1.34
C ASP A 163 -5.05 -13.67 0.08
N PRO A 164 -4.18 -13.47 -0.92
CA PRO A 164 -4.57 -12.80 -2.14
C PRO A 164 -5.78 -13.43 -2.85
N HIS A 165 -6.03 -14.73 -2.66
CA HIS A 165 -7.21 -15.42 -3.21
C HIS A 165 -8.51 -15.04 -2.49
N ASP A 166 -8.45 -14.50 -1.27
CA ASP A 166 -9.62 -13.99 -0.56
C ASP A 166 -10.01 -12.56 -1.03
N ILE A 167 -9.21 -11.96 -1.91
CA ILE A 167 -9.45 -10.63 -2.49
C ILE A 167 -9.74 -10.80 -3.97
N GLU A 168 -10.95 -10.46 -4.40
CA GLU A 168 -11.29 -10.43 -5.81
C GLU A 168 -11.32 -9.00 -6.31
N VAL A 169 -10.54 -8.70 -7.33
CA VAL A 169 -10.41 -7.37 -7.93
C VAL A 169 -11.10 -7.34 -9.30
N SER A 170 -11.96 -6.34 -9.47
CA SER A 170 -12.55 -5.99 -10.76
C SER A 170 -12.02 -4.62 -11.18
N ALA A 171 -11.18 -4.59 -12.20
CA ALA A 171 -10.61 -3.34 -12.72
C ALA A 171 -11.42 -2.81 -13.88
N CYS A 172 -11.74 -1.50 -13.87
CA CYS A 172 -12.25 -0.79 -15.02
C CYS A 172 -11.05 -0.18 -15.76
N GLN A 173 -10.72 -0.73 -16.93
CA GLN A 173 -9.53 -0.32 -17.70
C GLN A 173 -9.64 1.09 -18.26
N ASP A 174 -10.85 1.55 -18.58
CA ASP A 174 -11.07 2.86 -19.24
C ASP A 174 -11.09 4.03 -18.24
N GLU A 175 -11.36 3.78 -16.96
CA GLU A 175 -11.51 4.83 -15.95
C GLU A 175 -10.33 4.90 -14.96
N GLY A 176 -9.36 4.01 -15.07
CA GLY A 176 -8.24 3.93 -14.11
C GLY A 176 -8.72 3.67 -12.67
N THR A 177 -9.84 2.96 -12.52
CA THR A 177 -10.43 2.60 -11.23
C THR A 177 -10.55 1.10 -11.08
N PHE A 178 -10.65 0.63 -9.84
CA PHE A 178 -10.98 -0.75 -9.54
C PHE A 178 -11.93 -0.82 -8.35
N SER A 179 -12.68 -1.91 -8.27
CA SER A 179 -13.36 -2.34 -7.05
C SER A 179 -12.76 -3.65 -6.58
N ALA A 180 -12.65 -3.82 -5.27
CA ALA A 180 -12.20 -5.06 -4.67
C ALA A 180 -13.26 -5.58 -3.70
N GLU A 181 -13.52 -6.87 -3.74
CA GLU A 181 -14.33 -7.57 -2.74
C GLU A 181 -13.42 -8.52 -1.97
N CYS A 182 -13.45 -8.45 -0.65
CA CYS A 182 -12.71 -9.39 0.18
C CYS A 182 -13.60 -9.99 1.26
N CYS A 183 -13.35 -11.27 1.57
CA CYS A 183 -13.97 -11.97 2.66
C CYS A 183 -13.00 -11.99 3.84
N ILE A 184 -13.36 -11.33 4.93
CA ILE A 184 -12.56 -11.36 6.15
C ILE A 184 -13.32 -12.03 7.28
N CYS A 185 -12.59 -12.82 8.07
CA CYS A 185 -13.13 -13.42 9.28
C CYS A 185 -13.21 -12.33 10.36
N GLY A 186 -14.42 -11.95 10.74
CA GLY A 186 -14.70 -11.00 11.82
C GLY A 186 -14.78 -11.69 13.19
N VAL A 187 -15.10 -10.92 14.20
CA VAL A 187 -15.33 -11.41 15.57
C VAL A 187 -16.45 -12.47 15.55
N GLY A 188 -16.18 -13.66 16.13
CA GLY A 188 -17.16 -14.75 16.21
C GLY A 188 -17.28 -15.61 14.93
N ARG A 189 -16.26 -15.62 14.04
CA ARG A 189 -16.24 -16.36 12.78
C ARG A 189 -17.29 -15.93 11.76
N LEU A 190 -17.84 -14.73 11.88
CA LEU A 190 -18.70 -14.18 10.86
C LEU A 190 -17.86 -13.82 9.64
N LEU A 191 -18.19 -14.37 8.47
CA LEU A 191 -17.57 -13.96 7.20
C LEU A 191 -18.19 -12.61 6.81
N LEU A 192 -17.35 -11.59 6.79
CA LEU A 192 -17.75 -10.26 6.36
C LEU A 192 -17.20 -10.02 4.95
N ARG A 193 -18.11 -9.69 4.04
CA ARG A 193 -17.76 -9.25 2.71
C ARG A 193 -17.58 -7.73 2.71
N ILE A 194 -16.39 -7.28 2.42
CA ILE A 194 -16.06 -5.86 2.33
C ILE A 194 -15.83 -5.51 0.87
N ARG A 195 -16.43 -4.41 0.44
CA ARG A 195 -16.16 -3.81 -0.87
C ARG A 195 -15.34 -2.54 -0.66
N LEU A 196 -14.23 -2.44 -1.38
CA LEU A 196 -13.38 -1.27 -1.45
C LEU A 196 -13.36 -0.73 -2.86
N ASN A 197 -13.12 0.57 -2.98
CA ASN A 197 -12.84 1.21 -4.26
C ASN A 197 -11.40 1.68 -4.28
N GLY A 198 -10.83 1.73 -5.49
CA GLY A 198 -9.47 2.16 -5.68
C GLY A 198 -9.21 2.78 -7.04
N TRP A 199 -7.99 3.24 -7.21
CA TRP A 199 -7.48 3.84 -8.45
C TRP A 199 -6.25 3.07 -8.88
N LEU A 200 -6.15 2.86 -10.19
CA LEU A 200 -5.06 2.15 -10.83
C LEU A 200 -4.47 3.05 -11.90
N GLY A 201 -3.18 3.33 -11.81
CA GLY A 201 -2.44 4.11 -12.79
C GLY A 201 -1.29 3.31 -13.38
N HIS A 202 -1.06 3.48 -14.68
CA HIS A 202 0.08 2.88 -15.40
C HIS A 202 0.90 3.98 -16.05
N ALA A 203 2.23 3.94 -15.90
CA ALA A 203 3.15 4.85 -16.57
C ALA A 203 4.50 4.18 -16.75
N GLU A 204 5.04 4.21 -17.99
CA GLU A 204 6.43 3.85 -18.33
C GLU A 204 7.08 2.69 -17.55
N GLY A 205 6.39 1.55 -17.49
CA GLY A 205 6.90 0.37 -16.78
C GLY A 205 6.59 0.33 -15.28
N TRP A 206 5.69 1.19 -14.82
CA TRP A 206 5.19 1.25 -13.45
C TRP A 206 3.68 1.02 -13.39
N VAL A 207 3.25 0.45 -12.30
CA VAL A 207 1.85 0.41 -11.89
C VAL A 207 1.72 0.94 -10.48
N LEU A 208 0.71 1.75 -10.26
CA LEU A 208 0.35 2.30 -8.95
C LEU A 208 -1.10 1.96 -8.64
N ALA A 209 -1.34 1.37 -7.50
CA ALA A 209 -2.68 1.17 -6.97
C ALA A 209 -2.88 1.95 -5.66
N LEU A 210 -4.05 2.55 -5.51
CA LEU A 210 -4.52 3.21 -4.30
C LEU A 210 -5.86 2.63 -3.90
N ALA A 211 -6.01 2.13 -2.69
CA ALA A 211 -7.26 1.64 -2.13
C ALA A 211 -7.70 2.49 -0.94
N THR A 212 -9.01 2.73 -0.82
CA THR A 212 -9.60 3.45 0.30
C THR A 212 -10.70 2.65 0.96
N VAL A 213 -10.76 2.72 2.28
CA VAL A 213 -11.86 2.21 3.10
C VAL A 213 -12.72 3.39 3.54
N GLN A 214 -13.99 3.38 3.18
CA GLN A 214 -14.90 4.46 3.58
C GLN A 214 -15.21 4.41 5.08
N SER A 215 -15.43 5.57 5.69
CA SER A 215 -15.69 5.72 7.13
C SER A 215 -16.99 5.08 7.63
N THR A 216 -17.80 4.50 6.74
CA THR A 216 -19.09 3.85 7.04
C THR A 216 -18.98 2.39 7.45
N LEU A 217 -17.77 1.81 7.45
CA LEU A 217 -17.59 0.43 7.94
C LEU A 217 -17.78 0.37 9.47
N PRO A 218 -18.42 -0.71 9.98
CA PRO A 218 -18.58 -0.90 11.41
C PRO A 218 -17.22 -0.85 12.13
N PRO A 219 -17.17 -0.24 13.33
CA PRO A 219 -15.93 -0.21 14.13
C PRO A 219 -15.41 -1.63 14.37
N GLY A 220 -14.11 -1.83 14.21
CA GLY A 220 -13.42 -3.12 14.39
C GLY A 220 -13.18 -3.93 13.12
N LEU A 221 -13.64 -3.48 11.94
CA LEU A 221 -13.35 -4.11 10.65
C LEU A 221 -12.01 -3.65 10.04
N VAL A 222 -11.68 -2.40 10.26
CA VAL A 222 -10.31 -1.92 10.06
C VAL A 222 -9.56 -2.24 11.35
N ALA A 223 -8.43 -2.93 11.28
CA ALA A 223 -7.63 -3.16 12.47
C ALA A 223 -7.35 -1.78 13.12
N PRO A 224 -7.50 -1.65 14.46
CA PRO A 224 -7.13 -0.41 15.12
C PRO A 224 -5.68 -0.08 14.76
N ALA A 225 -5.38 1.22 14.64
CA ALA A 225 -4.00 1.65 14.42
C ALA A 225 -3.12 0.91 15.44
N PRO A 226 -2.03 0.27 14.99
CA PRO A 226 -1.19 -0.52 15.87
C PRO A 226 -0.69 0.37 17.01
N GLU A 227 -0.84 -0.07 18.26
CA GLU A 227 -0.33 0.67 19.40
C GLU A 227 1.19 0.77 19.34
N PRO A 228 1.79 1.93 19.70
CA PRO A 228 3.22 2.04 19.84
C PRO A 228 3.65 1.01 20.89
N GLY A 229 4.55 0.12 20.51
CA GLY A 229 5.01 -0.98 21.34
C GLY A 229 5.45 -0.46 22.71
N ASN A 230 4.74 -0.88 23.76
CA ASN A 230 5.11 -0.65 25.15
C ASN A 230 6.41 -1.42 25.38
N GLN A 231 7.53 -0.73 25.45
CA GLN A 231 8.79 -1.38 25.83
C GLN A 231 8.72 -1.69 27.33
N PRO A 232 8.94 -2.95 27.74
CA PRO A 232 9.26 -3.20 29.15
C PRO A 232 10.61 -2.54 29.45
N GLY A 233 10.63 -1.70 30.51
CA GLY A 233 11.80 -1.06 31.05
C GLY A 233 12.89 -2.03 31.51
#